data_79c4038637c9a667fdaefc6b617ca472
#
_entry.id   79c4038637c9a667fdaefc6b617ca472
#
_cell.length_a   1.000
_cell.length_b   1.000
_cell.length_c   1.000
_cell.angle_alpha   90.00
_cell.angle_beta   90.00
_cell.angle_gamma   90.00
#
_symmetry.space_group_name_H-M   'P 1'
#
loop_
_entity.id
_entity.type
_entity.pdbx_description
1 polymer ?
#
loop_
_entity_poly.entity_id
_entity_poly.type
_entity_poly.pdbx_seq_one_letter_code
_entity_poly.pdbx_strand_id
1 'polypeptide(L)'
;VLHLTGYPLTIEDIKSFRQLGAHTAGHPERDLHLGIETTTGPLGQGIANAVGMALAEKLLAAQFNRPGFDVVDHRTWVFLGDGCMMEGVSHEACSLAGTLKLGKLVAFFDDNGITIDGDVKGWCADDTPKRFEAYGWNVIRDVDGHDAEAIAAAVAKATAQSERPTLICCRTVIGKGSPNKAGSAKTHGEPLGAAEIEATRLALGWSHPAFEIPADIRGAWDRRPAGSAAQAEWDALFTRYAAAHPELAVEYGRRMRGELPASWAQVREAALNEGAAVQGGQATRQSSQVALNAIGPSLGELVGGSADLSGSNNTFRKDSKAVTPADPAGNYVNYGVREFGMTAIMNGMTLHGGFRPYAGTFLVFSDYARNAVRLAALMKQGIGLVYTHDSIGLGEDGPTHQPVEHVASLRLMPNVDVWRPCDAAETAAAWVSTVERADGPTALVLTRQALPQQPRSADQQAAMLRGGYTLLDCAGVPEAILVATGSEVALAVEVAKALNGQGRRVRVVSMPCVEAFDRQTAAYREAVLPAAVTRRVAIEAGSTGLWWRHVGTQGRVLGIDQFGASGKAGDLFRHFGLTTENLQRTVVELLNS
;
A
#
# COMPACT_ATOMS: atom_id res chain seq x y z
N VAL A 1 -4.37 -0.14 -28.24
CA VAL A 1 -4.64 1.28 -27.99
C VAL A 1 -3.32 2.01 -27.81
N LEU A 2 -2.52 1.74 -26.79
CA LEU A 2 -1.27 2.48 -26.47
C LEU A 2 -0.34 2.63 -27.69
N HIS A 3 -0.09 1.53 -28.45
CA HIS A 3 0.70 1.56 -29.69
C HIS A 3 0.15 2.56 -30.73
N LEU A 4 -1.18 2.56 -30.94
CA LEU A 4 -1.83 3.39 -31.96
C LEU A 4 -1.88 4.87 -31.56
N THR A 5 -2.03 5.16 -30.27
CA THR A 5 -2.14 6.54 -29.75
C THR A 5 -0.79 7.22 -29.61
N GLY A 6 0.34 6.49 -29.77
CA GLY A 6 1.68 7.06 -29.88
C GLY A 6 2.61 6.80 -28.69
N TYR A 7 2.19 5.95 -27.73
CA TYR A 7 3.14 5.46 -26.72
C TYR A 7 4.21 4.55 -27.33
N PRO A 8 5.41 4.42 -26.74
CA PRO A 8 6.54 3.68 -27.32
C PRO A 8 6.41 2.15 -27.22
N LEU A 9 5.17 1.63 -27.25
CA LEU A 9 4.87 0.20 -27.33
C LEU A 9 4.90 -0.22 -28.79
N THR A 10 5.85 -1.06 -29.18
CA THR A 10 6.07 -1.45 -30.58
C THR A 10 5.20 -2.63 -31.03
N ILE A 11 5.12 -2.87 -32.33
CA ILE A 11 4.47 -4.08 -32.88
C ILE A 11 5.21 -5.35 -32.41
N GLU A 12 6.52 -5.31 -32.29
CA GLU A 12 7.31 -6.46 -31.80
C GLU A 12 7.01 -6.75 -30.33
N ASP A 13 6.80 -5.73 -29.50
CA ASP A 13 6.31 -5.92 -28.12
C ASP A 13 4.94 -6.62 -28.10
N ILE A 14 4.03 -6.23 -29.00
CA ILE A 14 2.70 -6.85 -29.11
C ILE A 14 2.80 -8.31 -29.58
N LYS A 15 3.70 -8.63 -30.51
CA LYS A 15 3.94 -9.99 -30.96
C LYS A 15 4.52 -10.89 -29.85
N SER A 16 5.27 -10.30 -28.93
CA SER A 16 5.87 -11.02 -27.78
C SER A 16 4.95 -11.10 -26.56
N PHE A 17 3.63 -10.87 -26.73
CA PHE A 17 2.64 -10.94 -25.65
C PHE A 17 2.78 -12.21 -24.80
N ARG A 18 2.83 -12.04 -23.46
CA ARG A 18 3.00 -13.11 -22.46
C ARG A 18 4.33 -13.89 -22.57
N GLN A 19 5.34 -13.36 -23.24
CA GLN A 19 6.66 -13.99 -23.25
C GLN A 19 7.54 -13.44 -22.13
N LEU A 20 8.47 -14.26 -21.63
CA LEU A 20 9.40 -13.84 -20.59
C LEU A 20 10.24 -12.64 -21.07
N GLY A 21 10.26 -11.56 -20.29
CA GLY A 21 10.96 -10.32 -20.62
C GLY A 21 10.24 -9.40 -21.61
N ALA A 22 9.02 -9.75 -22.05
CA ALA A 22 8.21 -8.88 -22.88
C ALA A 22 7.56 -7.74 -22.06
N HIS A 23 7.41 -6.57 -22.67
CA HIS A 23 6.68 -5.45 -22.10
C HIS A 23 5.15 -5.65 -22.09
N THR A 24 4.65 -6.62 -22.84
CA THR A 24 3.23 -6.97 -22.94
C THR A 24 2.90 -8.15 -22.04
N ALA A 25 2.69 -7.87 -20.77
CA ALA A 25 2.32 -8.84 -19.76
C ALA A 25 0.90 -9.42 -19.97
N GLY A 26 0.60 -10.55 -19.32
CA GLY A 26 -0.72 -11.19 -19.37
C GLY A 26 -1.84 -10.37 -18.75
N HIS A 27 -1.51 -9.54 -17.77
CA HIS A 27 -2.34 -8.49 -17.18
C HIS A 27 -1.50 -7.22 -17.12
N PRO A 28 -2.08 -6.02 -17.18
CA PRO A 28 -1.32 -4.78 -17.13
C PRO A 28 -0.39 -4.72 -15.92
N GLU A 29 0.88 -4.43 -16.17
CA GLU A 29 1.89 -4.13 -15.15
C GLU A 29 2.32 -2.68 -15.30
N ARG A 30 2.40 -1.97 -14.17
CA ARG A 30 2.70 -0.53 -14.15
C ARG A 30 4.02 -0.23 -14.86
N ASP A 31 3.94 0.55 -15.93
CA ASP A 31 5.07 1.10 -16.66
C ASP A 31 4.66 2.46 -17.26
N LEU A 32 5.03 3.54 -16.59
CA LEU A 32 4.64 4.90 -17.00
C LEU A 32 5.26 5.30 -18.34
N HIS A 33 6.42 4.72 -18.73
CA HIS A 33 7.02 4.99 -20.02
C HIS A 33 6.14 4.46 -21.17
N LEU A 34 5.49 3.33 -20.94
CA LEU A 34 4.55 2.72 -21.90
C LEU A 34 3.11 3.22 -21.76
N GLY A 35 2.83 4.13 -20.79
CA GLY A 35 1.50 4.64 -20.51
C GLY A 35 0.63 3.72 -19.68
N ILE A 36 1.21 2.78 -18.94
CA ILE A 36 0.50 1.86 -18.05
C ILE A 36 0.59 2.41 -16.62
N GLU A 37 -0.51 2.96 -16.12
CA GLU A 37 -0.53 3.73 -14.87
C GLU A 37 -0.64 2.87 -13.61
N THR A 38 -1.20 1.66 -13.71
CA THR A 38 -1.38 0.75 -12.57
C THR A 38 -1.19 -0.71 -12.98
N THR A 39 -0.95 -1.57 -12.00
CA THR A 39 -0.99 -3.02 -12.17
C THR A 39 -2.38 -3.53 -11.82
N THR A 40 -3.02 -4.24 -12.73
CA THR A 40 -4.32 -4.88 -12.54
C THR A 40 -4.23 -6.38 -12.85
N GLY A 41 -5.35 -7.10 -12.68
CA GLY A 41 -5.43 -8.56 -12.79
C GLY A 41 -6.18 -9.13 -11.60
N PRO A 42 -5.80 -8.83 -10.32
CA PRO A 42 -6.69 -9.04 -9.19
C PRO A 42 -7.89 -8.10 -9.27
N LEU A 43 -9.07 -8.67 -9.60
CA LEU A 43 -10.30 -7.91 -9.87
C LEU A 43 -10.70 -6.99 -8.70
N GLY A 44 -11.37 -5.88 -9.00
CA GLY A 44 -11.84 -4.90 -8.00
C GLY A 44 -10.78 -3.91 -7.54
N GLN A 45 -9.49 -4.22 -7.61
CA GLN A 45 -8.45 -3.29 -7.14
C GLN A 45 -8.22 -2.12 -8.11
N GLY A 46 -8.41 -2.33 -9.42
CA GLY A 46 -8.31 -1.26 -10.42
C GLY A 46 -9.29 -0.11 -10.18
N ILE A 47 -10.56 -0.42 -9.90
CA ILE A 47 -11.54 0.63 -9.56
C ILE A 47 -11.21 1.31 -8.23
N ALA A 48 -10.72 0.57 -7.24
CA ALA A 48 -10.29 1.16 -5.97
C ALA A 48 -9.07 2.09 -6.15
N ASN A 49 -8.11 1.71 -7.01
CA ASN A 49 -7.00 2.61 -7.37
C ASN A 49 -7.53 3.86 -8.10
N ALA A 50 -8.50 3.72 -9.01
CA ALA A 50 -9.11 4.86 -9.70
C ALA A 50 -9.82 5.81 -8.72
N VAL A 51 -10.47 5.28 -7.68
CA VAL A 51 -11.03 6.10 -6.58
C VAL A 51 -9.91 6.86 -5.87
N GLY A 52 -8.77 6.23 -5.60
CA GLY A 52 -7.60 6.89 -5.01
C GLY A 52 -7.02 7.98 -5.90
N MET A 53 -6.92 7.75 -7.22
CA MET A 53 -6.46 8.75 -8.19
C MET A 53 -7.41 9.95 -8.24
N ALA A 54 -8.71 9.72 -8.29
CA ALA A 54 -9.71 10.79 -8.29
C ALA A 54 -9.76 11.56 -6.96
N LEU A 55 -9.49 10.88 -5.84
CA LEU A 55 -9.33 11.54 -4.54
C LEU A 55 -8.09 12.42 -4.52
N ALA A 56 -6.96 11.95 -5.03
CA ALA A 56 -5.71 12.71 -5.13
C ALA A 56 -5.91 13.98 -6.00
N GLU A 57 -6.57 13.84 -7.15
CA GLU A 57 -6.92 15.00 -7.99
C GLU A 57 -7.73 16.03 -7.19
N LYS A 58 -8.79 15.60 -6.51
CA LYS A 58 -9.67 16.47 -5.73
C LYS A 58 -8.92 17.22 -4.62
N LEU A 59 -8.05 16.52 -3.91
CA LEU A 59 -7.22 17.10 -2.84
C LEU A 59 -6.20 18.10 -3.40
N LEU A 60 -5.51 17.77 -4.51
CA LEU A 60 -4.56 18.68 -5.16
C LEU A 60 -5.25 19.92 -5.72
N ALA A 61 -6.40 19.75 -6.39
CA ALA A 61 -7.19 20.86 -6.88
C ALA A 61 -7.58 21.84 -5.76
N ALA A 62 -8.04 21.31 -4.62
CA ALA A 62 -8.39 22.13 -3.46
C ALA A 62 -7.18 22.86 -2.86
N GLN A 63 -5.99 22.28 -2.90
CA GLN A 63 -4.78 22.86 -2.33
C GLN A 63 -4.09 23.85 -3.29
N PHE A 64 -4.09 23.58 -4.60
CA PHE A 64 -3.26 24.31 -5.55
C PHE A 64 -4.02 25.20 -6.53
N ASN A 65 -5.27 24.89 -6.91
CA ASN A 65 -6.02 25.75 -7.82
C ASN A 65 -6.31 27.10 -7.17
N ARG A 66 -6.31 28.15 -8.00
CA ARG A 66 -6.62 29.53 -7.60
C ARG A 66 -7.55 30.14 -8.66
N PRO A 67 -8.33 31.17 -8.33
CA PRO A 67 -9.21 31.82 -9.31
C PRO A 67 -8.47 32.19 -10.61
N GLY A 68 -8.91 31.62 -11.72
CA GLY A 68 -8.28 31.79 -13.04
C GLY A 68 -7.08 30.87 -13.32
N PHE A 69 -6.76 29.93 -12.39
CA PHE A 69 -5.67 28.99 -12.52
C PHE A 69 -6.08 27.58 -12.04
N ASP A 70 -6.74 26.84 -12.90
CA ASP A 70 -7.10 25.45 -12.66
C ASP A 70 -5.95 24.53 -13.12
N VAL A 71 -4.85 24.53 -12.36
CA VAL A 71 -3.64 23.75 -12.69
C VAL A 71 -3.80 22.26 -12.44
N VAL A 72 -4.84 21.87 -11.68
CA VAL A 72 -5.26 20.49 -11.45
C VAL A 72 -6.72 20.37 -11.87
N ASP A 73 -6.95 19.86 -13.09
CA ASP A 73 -8.29 19.71 -13.66
C ASP A 73 -8.32 18.53 -14.66
N HIS A 74 -8.15 17.33 -14.15
CA HIS A 74 -8.21 16.13 -14.98
C HIS A 74 -9.20 15.10 -14.42
N ARG A 75 -9.61 14.15 -15.26
CA ARG A 75 -10.53 13.07 -14.90
C ARG A 75 -9.78 11.76 -14.81
N THR A 76 -10.27 10.91 -13.92
CA THR A 76 -9.88 9.51 -13.85
C THR A 76 -10.91 8.66 -14.59
N TRP A 77 -10.44 7.91 -15.58
CA TRP A 77 -11.25 6.99 -16.39
C TRP A 77 -10.89 5.56 -16.03
N VAL A 78 -11.90 4.71 -15.86
CA VAL A 78 -11.68 3.31 -15.52
C VAL A 78 -12.68 2.41 -16.26
N PHE A 79 -12.19 1.25 -16.71
CA PHE A 79 -13.01 0.20 -17.33
C PHE A 79 -13.06 -1.00 -16.41
N LEU A 80 -14.25 -1.60 -16.26
CA LEU A 80 -14.45 -2.77 -15.41
C LEU A 80 -15.61 -3.61 -15.89
N GLY A 81 -15.56 -4.92 -15.66
CA GLY A 81 -16.60 -5.88 -16.04
C GLY A 81 -17.33 -6.48 -14.83
N ASP A 82 -18.20 -7.46 -15.09
CA ASP A 82 -19.03 -8.14 -14.10
C ASP A 82 -18.23 -8.68 -12.90
N GLY A 83 -17.10 -9.34 -13.15
CA GLY A 83 -16.25 -9.88 -12.09
C GLY A 83 -15.69 -8.80 -11.16
N CYS A 84 -15.32 -7.63 -11.68
CA CYS A 84 -14.90 -6.51 -10.86
C CYS A 84 -16.02 -6.00 -9.96
N MET A 85 -17.26 -6.02 -10.45
CA MET A 85 -18.44 -5.58 -9.71
C MET A 85 -18.84 -6.54 -8.59
N MET A 86 -18.46 -7.81 -8.68
CA MET A 86 -18.71 -8.83 -7.64
C MET A 86 -17.73 -8.74 -6.48
N GLU A 87 -16.52 -8.21 -6.70
CA GLU A 87 -15.50 -8.11 -5.67
C GLU A 87 -15.91 -7.17 -4.53
N GLY A 88 -15.76 -7.61 -3.28
CA GLY A 88 -16.12 -6.82 -2.09
C GLY A 88 -15.43 -5.46 -2.03
N VAL A 89 -14.17 -5.37 -2.47
CA VAL A 89 -13.41 -4.12 -2.50
C VAL A 89 -14.03 -3.05 -3.42
N SER A 90 -14.73 -3.44 -4.48
CA SER A 90 -15.46 -2.50 -5.34
C SER A 90 -16.63 -1.83 -4.61
N HIS A 91 -17.34 -2.58 -3.75
CA HIS A 91 -18.38 -2.03 -2.88
C HIS A 91 -17.81 -1.01 -1.88
N GLU A 92 -16.71 -1.34 -1.23
CA GLU A 92 -16.03 -0.46 -0.29
C GLU A 92 -15.59 0.85 -0.94
N ALA A 93 -14.86 0.76 -2.06
CA ALA A 93 -14.29 1.91 -2.74
C ALA A 93 -15.35 2.78 -3.41
N CYS A 94 -16.30 2.18 -4.13
CA CYS A 94 -17.33 2.93 -4.88
C CYS A 94 -18.33 3.62 -3.94
N SER A 95 -18.68 3.01 -2.80
CA SER A 95 -19.50 3.65 -1.78
C SER A 95 -18.79 4.89 -1.20
N LEU A 96 -17.49 4.81 -0.92
CA LEU A 96 -16.71 5.95 -0.43
C LEU A 96 -16.58 7.04 -1.50
N ALA A 97 -16.37 6.68 -2.76
CA ALA A 97 -16.30 7.62 -3.88
C ALA A 97 -17.57 8.47 -4.02
N GLY A 98 -18.73 7.84 -3.89
CA GLY A 98 -20.02 8.56 -3.88
C GLY A 98 -20.16 9.48 -2.68
N THR A 99 -19.79 9.00 -1.47
CA THR A 99 -19.78 9.78 -0.22
C THR A 99 -18.90 11.03 -0.34
N LEU A 100 -17.70 10.89 -0.89
CA LEU A 100 -16.75 11.99 -1.07
C LEU A 100 -17.05 12.85 -2.32
N LYS A 101 -18.08 12.50 -3.09
CA LYS A 101 -18.47 13.20 -4.33
C LYS A 101 -17.29 13.38 -5.27
N LEU A 102 -16.62 12.28 -5.66
CA LEU A 102 -15.47 12.34 -6.58
C LEU A 102 -15.93 12.52 -8.02
N GLY A 103 -16.40 13.72 -8.35
CA GLY A 103 -17.13 14.01 -9.58
C GLY A 103 -16.31 13.91 -10.88
N LYS A 104 -15.00 13.83 -10.79
CA LYS A 104 -14.12 13.63 -11.95
C LYS A 104 -13.73 12.16 -12.17
N LEU A 105 -14.32 11.22 -11.42
CA LEU A 105 -14.22 9.79 -11.64
C LEU A 105 -15.33 9.34 -12.60
N VAL A 106 -14.94 8.74 -13.72
CA VAL A 106 -15.86 8.16 -14.72
C VAL A 106 -15.50 6.70 -14.93
N ALA A 107 -16.43 5.80 -14.66
CA ALA A 107 -16.28 4.37 -14.82
C ALA A 107 -17.15 3.86 -15.98
N PHE A 108 -16.56 3.02 -16.84
CA PHE A 108 -17.27 2.26 -17.85
C PHE A 108 -17.48 0.84 -17.33
N PHE A 109 -18.73 0.46 -17.17
CA PHE A 109 -19.11 -0.91 -16.86
C PHE A 109 -19.39 -1.66 -18.16
N ASP A 110 -18.55 -2.64 -18.46
CA ASP A 110 -18.76 -3.58 -19.56
C ASP A 110 -19.77 -4.65 -19.11
N ASP A 111 -21.05 -4.33 -19.36
CA ASP A 111 -22.21 -5.14 -18.97
C ASP A 111 -22.47 -6.19 -20.06
N ASN A 112 -21.67 -7.25 -20.09
CA ASN A 112 -21.79 -8.33 -21.06
C ASN A 112 -22.36 -9.64 -20.46
N GLY A 113 -22.55 -9.70 -19.15
CA GLY A 113 -23.12 -10.84 -18.43
C GLY A 113 -22.30 -12.12 -18.48
N ILE A 114 -21.00 -12.05 -18.84
CA ILE A 114 -20.12 -13.22 -18.97
C ILE A 114 -18.88 -13.06 -18.09
N THR A 115 -18.60 -14.10 -17.34
CA THR A 115 -17.33 -14.27 -16.62
C THR A 115 -16.62 -15.53 -17.11
N ILE A 116 -15.52 -15.92 -16.46
CA ILE A 116 -14.74 -17.11 -16.83
C ILE A 116 -15.55 -18.40 -16.71
N ASP A 117 -16.54 -18.44 -15.80
CA ASP A 117 -17.46 -19.57 -15.61
C ASP A 117 -18.67 -19.54 -16.56
N GLY A 118 -18.83 -18.48 -17.36
CA GLY A 118 -19.91 -18.33 -18.32
C GLY A 118 -20.93 -17.25 -17.98
N ASP A 119 -22.20 -17.49 -18.35
CA ASP A 119 -23.31 -16.56 -18.13
C ASP A 119 -23.60 -16.41 -16.63
N VAL A 120 -23.62 -15.18 -16.15
CA VAL A 120 -23.83 -14.86 -14.73
C VAL A 120 -25.26 -15.09 -14.23
N LYS A 121 -26.21 -15.35 -15.15
CA LYS A 121 -27.59 -15.64 -14.77
C LYS A 121 -27.66 -16.86 -13.84
N GLY A 122 -28.36 -16.70 -12.76
CA GLY A 122 -28.57 -17.76 -11.77
C GLY A 122 -27.60 -17.76 -10.59
N TRP A 123 -26.51 -16.98 -10.63
CA TRP A 123 -25.59 -16.82 -9.51
C TRP A 123 -25.13 -15.36 -9.25
N CYS A 124 -25.51 -14.41 -10.11
CA CYS A 124 -25.43 -12.99 -9.85
C CYS A 124 -26.71 -12.31 -10.32
N ALA A 125 -27.49 -11.78 -9.40
CA ALA A 125 -28.76 -11.10 -9.67
C ALA A 125 -28.74 -9.61 -9.28
N ASP A 126 -27.57 -9.05 -9.05
CA ASP A 126 -27.39 -7.66 -8.65
C ASP A 126 -27.82 -6.69 -9.76
N ASP A 127 -28.62 -5.69 -9.41
CA ASP A 127 -28.88 -4.53 -10.26
C ASP A 127 -27.75 -3.52 -10.03
N THR A 128 -26.64 -3.68 -10.74
CA THR A 128 -25.47 -2.81 -10.62
C THR A 128 -25.80 -1.32 -10.79
N PRO A 129 -26.60 -0.89 -11.78
CA PRO A 129 -27.06 0.48 -11.88
C PRO A 129 -27.72 1.02 -10.60
N LYS A 130 -28.71 0.30 -10.02
CA LYS A 130 -29.38 0.72 -8.79
C LYS A 130 -28.43 0.75 -7.59
N ARG A 131 -27.49 -0.20 -7.51
CA ARG A 131 -26.48 -0.23 -6.48
C ARG A 131 -25.63 1.04 -6.50
N PHE A 132 -25.19 1.49 -7.67
CA PHE A 132 -24.40 2.70 -7.83
C PHE A 132 -25.22 3.97 -7.59
N GLU A 133 -26.49 3.99 -7.97
CA GLU A 133 -27.41 5.07 -7.58
C GLU A 133 -27.53 5.19 -6.05
N ALA A 134 -27.63 4.06 -5.34
CA ALA A 134 -27.64 4.02 -3.87
C ALA A 134 -26.32 4.51 -3.24
N TYR A 135 -25.18 4.34 -3.92
CA TYR A 135 -23.90 4.94 -3.52
C TYR A 135 -23.83 6.46 -3.78
N GLY A 136 -24.81 7.04 -4.48
CA GLY A 136 -24.83 8.46 -4.82
C GLY A 136 -24.10 8.82 -6.11
N TRP A 137 -23.82 7.83 -6.97
CA TRP A 137 -23.26 8.05 -8.30
C TRP A 137 -24.30 8.58 -9.29
N ASN A 138 -23.84 9.29 -10.32
CA ASN A 138 -24.57 9.52 -11.54
C ASN A 138 -24.48 8.25 -12.41
N VAL A 139 -25.60 7.70 -12.86
CA VAL A 139 -25.63 6.45 -13.63
C VAL A 139 -26.24 6.69 -14.99
N ILE A 140 -25.50 6.40 -16.05
CA ILE A 140 -25.96 6.45 -17.45
C ILE A 140 -26.19 5.02 -17.89
N ARG A 141 -27.44 4.66 -18.02
CA ARG A 141 -27.91 3.29 -18.28
C ARG A 141 -28.04 2.98 -19.78
N ASP A 142 -28.02 1.71 -20.10
CA ASP A 142 -28.43 1.14 -21.39
C ASP A 142 -27.68 1.74 -22.60
N VAL A 143 -26.41 2.06 -22.45
CA VAL A 143 -25.56 2.51 -23.55
C VAL A 143 -25.19 1.32 -24.41
N ASP A 144 -25.44 1.39 -25.73
CA ASP A 144 -24.89 0.39 -26.65
C ASP A 144 -23.36 0.55 -26.72
N GLY A 145 -22.64 -0.37 -26.09
CA GLY A 145 -21.18 -0.36 -26.03
C GLY A 145 -20.49 -0.72 -27.36
N HIS A 146 -21.28 -0.96 -28.40
CA HIS A 146 -20.82 -1.16 -29.77
C HIS A 146 -21.17 -0.03 -30.73
N ASP A 147 -21.87 0.99 -30.23
CA ASP A 147 -22.20 2.20 -30.98
C ASP A 147 -21.33 3.37 -30.51
N ALA A 148 -20.43 3.83 -31.37
CA ALA A 148 -19.51 4.92 -31.09
C ALA A 148 -20.21 6.26 -30.77
N GLU A 149 -21.37 6.54 -31.42
CA GLU A 149 -22.15 7.75 -31.18
C GLU A 149 -22.86 7.70 -29.82
N ALA A 150 -23.41 6.55 -29.44
CA ALA A 150 -24.00 6.33 -28.12
C ALA A 150 -22.95 6.48 -27.01
N ILE A 151 -21.77 5.93 -27.21
CA ILE A 151 -20.65 6.08 -26.26
C ILE A 151 -20.21 7.55 -26.16
N ALA A 152 -20.02 8.25 -27.28
CA ALA A 152 -19.66 9.66 -27.29
C ALA A 152 -20.69 10.55 -26.58
N ALA A 153 -22.00 10.28 -26.80
CA ALA A 153 -23.07 10.98 -26.11
C ALA A 153 -23.07 10.70 -24.59
N ALA A 154 -22.77 9.48 -24.17
CA ALA A 154 -22.63 9.12 -22.76
C ALA A 154 -21.43 9.82 -22.11
N VAL A 155 -20.28 9.86 -22.79
CA VAL A 155 -19.08 10.61 -22.36
C VAL A 155 -19.39 12.09 -22.22
N ALA A 156 -20.07 12.70 -23.19
CA ALA A 156 -20.47 14.11 -23.12
C ALA A 156 -21.36 14.39 -21.89
N LYS A 157 -22.33 13.51 -21.59
CA LYS A 157 -23.18 13.62 -20.39
C LYS A 157 -22.36 13.46 -19.10
N ALA A 158 -21.43 12.51 -19.07
CA ALA A 158 -20.57 12.29 -17.91
C ALA A 158 -19.65 13.48 -17.63
N THR A 159 -19.11 14.11 -18.67
CA THR A 159 -18.18 15.25 -18.55
C THR A 159 -18.87 16.59 -18.32
N ALA A 160 -20.18 16.69 -18.59
CA ALA A 160 -20.96 17.91 -18.35
C ALA A 160 -21.20 18.21 -16.87
N GLN A 161 -20.89 17.29 -15.98
CA GLN A 161 -21.02 17.46 -14.53
C GLN A 161 -19.74 17.00 -13.81
N SER A 162 -19.50 17.53 -12.62
CA SER A 162 -18.35 17.20 -11.77
C SER A 162 -18.72 17.08 -10.29
N GLU A 163 -20.01 16.94 -9.99
CA GLU A 163 -20.50 16.88 -8.60
C GLU A 163 -20.51 15.46 -8.03
N ARG A 164 -20.68 14.46 -8.87
CA ARG A 164 -20.78 13.05 -8.47
C ARG A 164 -20.00 12.16 -9.43
N PRO A 165 -19.38 11.07 -8.95
CA PRO A 165 -18.77 10.10 -9.85
C PRO A 165 -19.81 9.53 -10.80
N THR A 166 -19.41 9.15 -12.02
CA THR A 166 -20.31 8.66 -13.05
C THR A 166 -20.01 7.22 -13.41
N LEU A 167 -21.03 6.38 -13.45
CA LEU A 167 -21.01 5.05 -14.05
C LEU A 167 -21.73 5.07 -15.39
N ILE A 168 -21.06 4.64 -16.46
CA ILE A 168 -21.63 4.42 -17.79
C ILE A 168 -21.80 2.91 -17.97
N CYS A 169 -23.04 2.44 -18.03
CA CYS A 169 -23.35 1.02 -18.21
C CYS A 169 -23.44 0.71 -19.70
N CYS A 170 -22.41 0.07 -20.24
CA CYS A 170 -22.26 -0.28 -21.64
C CYS A 170 -22.68 -1.72 -21.87
N ARG A 171 -23.80 -1.95 -22.55
CA ARG A 171 -24.18 -3.30 -22.98
C ARG A 171 -23.29 -3.72 -24.13
N THR A 172 -22.60 -4.84 -23.97
CA THR A 172 -21.70 -5.37 -24.98
C THR A 172 -21.90 -6.88 -25.16
N VAL A 173 -21.28 -7.40 -26.21
CA VAL A 173 -21.15 -8.84 -26.45
C VAL A 173 -19.67 -9.18 -26.44
N ILE A 174 -19.23 -9.95 -25.45
CA ILE A 174 -17.84 -10.40 -25.38
C ILE A 174 -17.46 -11.16 -26.65
N GLY A 175 -16.28 -10.88 -27.22
CA GLY A 175 -15.83 -11.51 -28.46
C GLY A 175 -16.65 -11.13 -29.69
N LYS A 176 -17.30 -9.95 -29.72
CA LYS A 176 -18.04 -9.45 -30.88
C LYS A 176 -17.24 -9.58 -32.17
N GLY A 177 -17.87 -10.09 -33.20
CA GLY A 177 -17.27 -10.36 -34.52
C GLY A 177 -16.75 -11.80 -34.65
N SER A 178 -16.63 -12.58 -33.60
CA SER A 178 -16.32 -14.00 -33.66
C SER A 178 -17.60 -14.81 -33.98
N PRO A 179 -17.70 -15.47 -35.13
CA PRO A 179 -18.95 -16.12 -35.53
C PRO A 179 -19.38 -17.27 -34.63
N ASN A 180 -18.44 -18.00 -34.06
CA ASN A 180 -18.70 -19.23 -33.30
C ASN A 180 -18.44 -19.09 -31.79
N LYS A 181 -17.80 -18.02 -31.35
CA LYS A 181 -17.39 -17.88 -29.93
C LYS A 181 -17.94 -16.62 -29.24
N ALA A 182 -18.47 -15.64 -29.99
CA ALA A 182 -19.06 -14.42 -29.42
C ALA A 182 -20.15 -14.74 -28.37
N GLY A 183 -20.22 -13.95 -27.30
CA GLY A 183 -21.17 -14.13 -26.20
C GLY A 183 -20.91 -15.34 -25.31
N SER A 184 -19.71 -15.91 -25.35
CA SER A 184 -19.37 -17.08 -24.52
C SER A 184 -18.06 -16.88 -23.73
N ALA A 185 -17.91 -17.64 -22.64
CA ALA A 185 -16.68 -17.69 -21.82
C ALA A 185 -15.43 -18.05 -22.61
N LYS A 186 -15.56 -18.72 -23.76
CA LYS A 186 -14.44 -19.09 -24.65
C LYS A 186 -13.67 -17.90 -25.23
N THR A 187 -14.20 -16.69 -25.10
CA THR A 187 -13.51 -15.45 -25.52
C THR A 187 -12.99 -14.65 -24.33
N HIS A 188 -13.22 -15.10 -23.10
CA HIS A 188 -12.85 -14.35 -21.90
C HIS A 188 -11.31 -14.29 -21.70
N GLY A 189 -10.58 -15.37 -21.89
CA GLY A 189 -9.14 -15.38 -21.64
C GLY A 189 -8.39 -16.42 -22.47
N GLU A 190 -9.06 -17.10 -23.39
CA GLU A 190 -8.49 -18.10 -24.29
C GLU A 190 -8.22 -17.53 -25.68
N PRO A 191 -7.16 -17.99 -26.37
CA PRO A 191 -6.96 -17.64 -27.76
C PRO A 191 -8.12 -18.16 -28.64
N LEU A 192 -8.54 -17.36 -29.62
CA LEU A 192 -9.59 -17.78 -30.56
C LEU A 192 -9.22 -19.04 -31.36
N GLY A 193 -7.92 -19.21 -31.63
CA GLY A 193 -7.41 -20.23 -32.54
C GLY A 193 -7.44 -19.80 -34.01
N ALA A 194 -6.57 -20.39 -34.83
CA ALA A 194 -6.33 -19.92 -36.19
C ALA A 194 -7.59 -19.87 -37.06
N ALA A 195 -8.41 -20.92 -37.03
CA ALA A 195 -9.64 -20.99 -37.83
C ALA A 195 -10.67 -19.91 -37.42
N GLU A 196 -10.83 -19.66 -36.12
CA GLU A 196 -11.77 -18.65 -35.62
C GLU A 196 -11.25 -17.23 -35.87
N ILE A 197 -9.92 -17.02 -35.83
CA ILE A 197 -9.30 -15.74 -36.20
C ILE A 197 -9.63 -15.38 -37.66
N GLU A 198 -9.46 -16.33 -38.60
CA GLU A 198 -9.80 -16.11 -40.01
C GLU A 198 -11.29 -15.85 -40.20
N ALA A 199 -12.16 -16.61 -39.53
CA ALA A 199 -13.60 -16.38 -39.59
C ALA A 199 -13.99 -15.01 -39.04
N THR A 200 -13.35 -14.58 -37.93
CA THR A 200 -13.58 -13.27 -37.31
C THR A 200 -13.11 -12.12 -38.22
N ARG A 201 -11.94 -12.27 -38.85
CA ARG A 201 -11.41 -11.28 -39.81
C ARG A 201 -12.41 -11.07 -40.97
N LEU A 202 -12.88 -12.19 -41.51
CA LEU A 202 -13.87 -12.17 -42.60
C LEU A 202 -15.19 -11.49 -42.17
N ALA A 203 -15.70 -11.84 -40.98
CA ALA A 203 -16.90 -11.27 -40.44
C ALA A 203 -16.82 -9.76 -40.16
N LEU A 204 -15.63 -9.29 -39.76
CA LEU A 204 -15.33 -7.87 -39.52
C LEU A 204 -14.90 -7.12 -40.77
N GLY A 205 -14.79 -7.78 -41.94
CA GLY A 205 -14.33 -7.17 -43.19
C GLY A 205 -12.84 -6.72 -43.15
N TRP A 206 -12.02 -7.33 -42.28
CA TRP A 206 -10.59 -6.98 -42.12
C TRP A 206 -9.75 -7.77 -43.11
N SER A 207 -9.27 -7.12 -44.16
CA SER A 207 -8.51 -7.77 -45.26
C SER A 207 -6.96 -7.66 -45.13
N HIS A 208 -6.46 -6.86 -44.17
CA HIS A 208 -5.02 -6.62 -44.02
C HIS A 208 -4.32 -7.79 -43.31
N PRO A 209 -3.04 -8.06 -43.57
CA PRO A 209 -2.25 -9.07 -42.87
C PRO A 209 -2.22 -8.85 -41.35
N ALA A 210 -1.87 -9.90 -40.59
CA ALA A 210 -1.72 -9.79 -39.15
C ALA A 210 -0.60 -8.79 -38.81
N PHE A 211 -0.86 -7.95 -37.78
CA PHE A 211 0.02 -6.88 -37.30
C PHE A 211 0.31 -5.74 -38.29
N GLU A 212 -0.29 -5.75 -39.49
CA GLU A 212 -0.26 -4.61 -40.41
C GLU A 212 -1.46 -3.68 -40.13
N ILE A 213 -1.16 -2.41 -39.92
CA ILE A 213 -2.17 -1.39 -39.68
C ILE A 213 -2.08 -0.35 -40.79
N PRO A 214 -3.14 -0.14 -41.59
CA PRO A 214 -3.16 0.87 -42.65
C PRO A 214 -2.78 2.26 -42.15
N ALA A 215 -2.12 3.03 -43.00
CA ALA A 215 -1.56 4.33 -42.63
C ALA A 215 -2.64 5.35 -42.26
N ASP A 216 -3.81 5.30 -42.92
CA ASP A 216 -4.96 6.15 -42.62
C ASP A 216 -5.55 5.84 -41.23
N ILE A 217 -5.70 4.56 -40.88
CA ILE A 217 -6.15 4.14 -39.56
C ILE A 217 -5.11 4.56 -38.50
N ARG A 218 -3.83 4.30 -38.74
CA ARG A 218 -2.75 4.73 -37.84
C ARG A 218 -2.77 6.24 -37.63
N GLY A 219 -2.95 7.02 -38.69
CA GLY A 219 -3.03 8.48 -38.63
C GLY A 219 -4.24 8.98 -37.83
N ALA A 220 -5.40 8.33 -37.99
CA ALA A 220 -6.62 8.68 -37.25
C ALA A 220 -6.50 8.40 -35.74
N TRP A 221 -5.72 7.38 -35.35
CA TRP A 221 -5.49 7.03 -33.94
C TRP A 221 -4.30 7.76 -33.30
N ASP A 222 -3.41 8.39 -34.07
CA ASP A 222 -2.24 9.09 -33.53
C ASP A 222 -2.67 10.33 -32.73
N ARG A 223 -2.45 10.28 -31.43
CA ARG A 223 -2.83 11.36 -30.50
C ARG A 223 -1.64 12.26 -30.11
N ARG A 224 -0.45 12.00 -30.64
CA ARG A 224 0.76 12.80 -30.30
C ARG A 224 0.59 14.28 -30.62
N PRO A 225 0.04 14.70 -31.77
CA PRO A 225 -0.18 16.13 -32.03
C PRO A 225 -1.15 16.76 -31.04
N ALA A 226 -2.27 16.10 -30.74
CA ALA A 226 -3.26 16.58 -29.77
C ALA A 226 -2.70 16.62 -28.33
N GLY A 227 -1.94 15.59 -27.94
CA GLY A 227 -1.27 15.54 -26.66
C GLY A 227 -0.24 16.65 -26.49
N SER A 228 0.58 16.91 -27.51
CA SER A 228 1.57 18.02 -27.51
C SER A 228 0.90 19.38 -27.41
N ALA A 229 -0.23 19.59 -28.06
CA ALA A 229 -1.00 20.84 -27.96
C ALA A 229 -1.55 21.03 -26.54
N ALA A 230 -2.19 20.01 -25.98
CA ALA A 230 -2.70 20.04 -24.60
C ALA A 230 -1.59 20.28 -23.56
N GLN A 231 -0.42 19.65 -23.73
CA GLN A 231 0.75 19.90 -22.89
C GLN A 231 1.20 21.35 -22.97
N ALA A 232 1.30 21.91 -24.18
CA ALA A 232 1.72 23.31 -24.37
C ALA A 232 0.71 24.31 -23.73
N GLU A 233 -0.58 24.04 -23.81
CA GLU A 233 -1.61 24.83 -23.13
C GLU A 233 -1.45 24.80 -21.62
N TRP A 234 -1.24 23.61 -21.05
CA TRP A 234 -1.01 23.44 -19.61
C TRP A 234 0.30 24.11 -19.17
N ASP A 235 1.38 23.97 -19.91
CA ASP A 235 2.67 24.61 -19.63
C ASP A 235 2.56 26.14 -19.62
N ALA A 236 1.80 26.70 -20.55
CA ALA A 236 1.51 28.13 -20.58
C ALA A 236 0.67 28.60 -19.39
N LEU A 237 -0.34 27.81 -18.99
CA LEU A 237 -1.12 28.03 -17.76
C LEU A 237 -0.21 28.00 -16.53
N PHE A 238 0.59 26.93 -16.39
CA PHE A 238 1.48 26.74 -15.24
C PHE A 238 2.56 27.82 -15.15
N THR A 239 3.06 28.32 -16.29
CA THR A 239 4.00 29.45 -16.33
C THR A 239 3.37 30.72 -15.74
N ARG A 240 2.13 31.03 -16.11
CA ARG A 240 1.39 32.16 -15.53
C ARG A 240 1.08 31.96 -14.05
N TYR A 241 0.71 30.72 -13.68
CA TYR A 241 0.50 30.36 -12.29
C TYR A 241 1.76 30.54 -11.44
N ALA A 242 2.91 30.08 -11.94
CA ALA A 242 4.19 30.19 -11.24
C ALA A 242 4.61 31.67 -11.05
N ALA A 243 4.28 32.54 -12.01
CA ALA A 243 4.51 33.97 -11.86
C ALA A 243 3.60 34.63 -10.80
N ALA A 244 2.34 34.17 -10.70
CA ALA A 244 1.35 34.71 -9.76
C ALA A 244 1.45 34.07 -8.35
N HIS A 245 1.83 32.80 -8.26
CA HIS A 245 1.86 32.00 -7.04
C HIS A 245 3.17 31.17 -6.94
N PRO A 246 4.35 31.80 -6.85
CA PRO A 246 5.64 31.12 -6.97
C PRO A 246 5.86 30.01 -5.91
N GLU A 247 5.46 30.23 -4.67
CA GLU A 247 5.63 29.26 -3.60
C GLU A 247 4.78 28.01 -3.84
N LEU A 248 3.52 28.18 -4.28
CA LEU A 248 2.63 27.07 -4.59
C LEU A 248 3.12 26.28 -5.81
N ALA A 249 3.64 26.95 -6.83
CA ALA A 249 4.18 26.29 -8.02
C ALA A 249 5.42 25.43 -7.69
N VAL A 250 6.31 25.96 -6.84
CA VAL A 250 7.49 25.20 -6.35
C VAL A 250 7.04 23.98 -5.55
N GLU A 251 6.09 24.15 -4.63
CA GLU A 251 5.59 23.07 -3.79
C GLU A 251 4.84 22.01 -4.61
N TYR A 252 3.98 22.42 -5.56
CA TYR A 252 3.32 21.51 -6.48
C TYR A 252 4.34 20.67 -7.27
N GLY A 253 5.31 21.32 -7.89
CA GLY A 253 6.36 20.65 -8.67
C GLY A 253 7.18 19.68 -7.81
N ARG A 254 7.55 20.06 -6.59
CA ARG A 254 8.24 19.19 -5.62
C ARG A 254 7.44 17.92 -5.34
N ARG A 255 6.15 18.09 -5.00
CA ARG A 255 5.27 16.96 -4.67
C ARG A 255 5.06 16.02 -5.85
N MET A 256 4.85 16.57 -7.06
CA MET A 256 4.66 15.74 -8.26
C MET A 256 5.92 14.97 -8.65
N ARG A 257 7.12 15.44 -8.29
CA ARG A 257 8.37 14.68 -8.42
C ARG A 257 8.62 13.69 -7.28
N GLY A 258 7.75 13.66 -6.26
CA GLY A 258 7.90 12.80 -5.08
C GLY A 258 9.08 13.18 -4.17
N GLU A 259 9.60 14.39 -4.28
CA GLU A 259 10.73 14.89 -3.50
C GLU A 259 10.29 15.33 -2.09
N LEU A 260 11.14 15.09 -1.09
CA LEU A 260 10.94 15.62 0.25
C LEU A 260 11.32 17.12 0.31
N PRO A 261 10.74 17.91 1.22
CA PRO A 261 11.06 19.32 1.33
C PRO A 261 12.52 19.55 1.75
N ALA A 262 13.10 20.68 1.39
CA ALA A 262 14.48 21.04 1.74
C ALA A 262 14.73 21.02 3.27
N SER A 263 13.68 21.27 4.06
CA SER A 263 13.72 21.18 5.52
C SER A 263 13.69 19.75 6.08
N TRP A 264 13.59 18.71 5.23
CA TRP A 264 13.39 17.34 5.70
C TRP A 264 14.48 16.87 6.68
N ALA A 265 15.74 17.23 6.47
CA ALA A 265 16.82 16.84 7.37
C ALA A 265 16.59 17.32 8.81
N GLN A 266 16.10 18.57 8.97
CA GLN A 266 15.77 19.13 10.28
C GLN A 266 14.52 18.49 10.89
N VAL A 267 13.49 18.23 10.07
CA VAL A 267 12.25 17.55 10.51
C VAL A 267 12.55 16.13 10.98
N ARG A 268 13.38 15.41 10.22
CA ARG A 268 13.86 14.06 10.55
C ARG A 268 14.59 14.04 11.90
N GLU A 269 15.53 14.93 12.09
CA GLU A 269 16.29 15.04 13.33
C GLU A 269 15.38 15.41 14.52
N ALA A 270 14.47 16.35 14.35
CA ALA A 270 13.50 16.73 15.38
C ALA A 270 12.63 15.53 15.78
N ALA A 271 12.09 14.78 14.82
CA ALA A 271 11.27 13.60 15.10
C ALA A 271 12.03 12.51 15.86
N LEU A 272 13.28 12.24 15.48
CA LEU A 272 14.14 11.27 16.18
C LEU A 272 14.46 11.72 17.61
N ASN A 273 14.73 13.02 17.81
CA ASN A 273 15.00 13.59 19.12
C ASN A 273 13.77 13.59 20.02
N GLU A 274 12.58 13.92 19.49
CA GLU A 274 11.32 13.83 20.24
C GLU A 274 11.04 12.38 20.68
N GLY A 275 11.23 11.40 19.80
CA GLY A 275 11.08 9.98 20.15
C GLY A 275 12.07 9.55 21.25
N ALA A 276 13.33 10.00 21.17
CA ALA A 276 14.36 9.69 22.17
C ALA A 276 14.12 10.40 23.53
N ALA A 277 13.47 11.56 23.51
CA ALA A 277 13.20 12.37 24.71
C ALA A 277 11.99 11.88 25.54
N VAL A 278 11.20 10.96 25.02
CA VAL A 278 10.04 10.40 25.74
C VAL A 278 10.49 9.78 27.07
N GLN A 279 9.87 10.17 28.15
CA GLN A 279 10.17 9.67 29.49
C GLN A 279 9.13 8.64 29.95
N GLY A 280 9.58 7.65 30.70
CA GLY A 280 8.71 6.59 31.18
C GLY A 280 8.31 5.58 30.12
N GLY A 281 7.24 4.84 30.38
CA GLY A 281 6.71 3.85 29.43
C GLY A 281 5.47 4.36 28.72
N GLN A 282 5.40 4.15 27.41
CA GLN A 282 4.16 4.38 26.65
C GLN A 282 3.96 3.34 25.55
N ALA A 283 2.72 3.16 25.10
CA ALA A 283 2.41 2.28 23.98
C ALA A 283 3.02 2.82 22.68
N THR A 284 3.57 1.95 21.84
CA THR A 284 4.21 2.42 20.59
C THR A 284 3.20 3.04 19.61
N ARG A 285 1.88 2.72 19.70
CA ARG A 285 0.84 3.47 18.99
C ARG A 285 0.75 4.94 19.43
N GLN A 286 0.98 5.24 20.71
CA GLN A 286 1.03 6.62 21.22
C GLN A 286 2.34 7.31 20.78
N SER A 287 3.45 6.57 20.78
CA SER A 287 4.72 7.05 20.25
C SER A 287 4.64 7.36 18.75
N SER A 288 3.84 6.58 18.00
CA SER A 288 3.53 6.84 16.60
C SER A 288 2.84 8.21 16.42
N GLN A 289 1.89 8.55 17.28
CA GLN A 289 1.25 9.87 17.25
C GLN A 289 2.22 11.01 17.59
N VAL A 290 3.17 10.79 18.50
CA VAL A 290 4.24 11.76 18.78
C VAL A 290 5.06 12.02 17.52
N ALA A 291 5.53 10.97 16.86
CA ALA A 291 6.29 11.09 15.62
C ALA A 291 5.48 11.76 14.49
N LEU A 292 4.21 11.39 14.33
CA LEU A 292 3.30 12.02 13.36
C LEU A 292 3.11 13.52 13.61
N ASN A 293 3.02 13.93 14.88
CA ASN A 293 2.91 15.35 15.24
C ASN A 293 4.20 16.15 14.96
N ALA A 294 5.35 15.51 15.03
CA ALA A 294 6.64 16.12 14.69
C ALA A 294 6.82 16.26 13.17
N ILE A 295 6.46 15.23 12.41
CA ILE A 295 6.68 15.14 10.97
C ILE A 295 5.58 15.87 10.18
N GLY A 296 4.33 15.66 10.54
CA GLY A 296 3.18 16.02 9.73
C GLY A 296 3.04 17.48 9.34
N PRO A 297 3.26 18.44 10.25
CA PRO A 297 3.13 19.87 9.90
C PRO A 297 4.06 20.34 8.78
N SER A 298 5.17 19.64 8.56
CA SER A 298 6.17 19.98 7.53
C SER A 298 5.96 19.23 6.21
N LEU A 299 5.00 18.30 6.15
CA LEU A 299 4.71 17.45 4.99
C LEU A 299 3.23 17.58 4.59
N GLY A 300 2.90 18.59 3.81
CA GLY A 300 1.53 18.80 3.32
C GLY A 300 1.01 17.67 2.43
N GLU A 301 1.89 16.84 1.89
CA GLU A 301 1.58 15.63 1.13
C GLU A 301 1.28 14.40 2.02
N LEU A 302 1.50 14.49 3.33
CA LEU A 302 1.24 13.37 4.26
C LEU A 302 -0.24 13.34 4.63
N VAL A 303 -1.01 12.47 3.98
CA VAL A 303 -2.45 12.30 4.19
C VAL A 303 -2.71 11.06 5.04
N GLY A 304 -3.35 11.27 6.20
CA GLY A 304 -3.69 10.22 7.15
C GLY A 304 -5.05 9.59 6.93
N GLY A 305 -5.30 8.49 7.61
CA GLY A 305 -6.62 7.85 7.64
C GLY A 305 -6.71 6.68 8.61
N SER A 306 -7.90 6.09 8.69
CA SER A 306 -8.13 4.86 9.46
C SER A 306 -9.40 4.16 9.00
N ALA A 307 -9.43 2.84 9.15
CA ALA A 307 -10.63 2.02 8.98
C ALA A 307 -11.47 2.02 10.25
N ASP A 308 -12.07 3.17 10.57
CA ASP A 308 -12.95 3.40 11.74
C ASP A 308 -12.30 3.19 13.12
N LEU A 309 -10.97 3.22 13.19
CA LEU A 309 -10.19 2.98 14.41
C LEU A 309 -9.26 4.14 14.77
N SER A 310 -9.55 5.37 14.32
CA SER A 310 -8.66 6.54 14.46
C SER A 310 -8.17 6.77 15.88
N GLY A 311 -9.06 6.71 16.86
CA GLY A 311 -8.72 6.87 18.28
C GLY A 311 -7.92 5.70 18.86
N SER A 312 -8.21 4.47 18.42
CA SER A 312 -7.48 3.27 18.86
C SER A 312 -6.11 3.14 18.22
N ASN A 313 -5.98 3.53 16.94
CA ASN A 313 -4.71 3.50 16.22
C ASN A 313 -3.81 4.71 16.50
N ASN A 314 -4.35 5.80 17.07
CA ASN A 314 -3.66 7.08 17.25
C ASN A 314 -3.10 7.65 15.92
N THR A 315 -3.89 7.58 14.84
CA THR A 315 -3.51 8.05 13.51
C THR A 315 -3.82 9.54 13.27
N PHE A 316 -4.59 10.18 14.17
CA PHE A 316 -4.79 11.61 14.15
C PHE A 316 -3.54 12.38 14.57
N ARG A 317 -3.22 13.44 13.84
CA ARG A 317 -2.27 14.50 14.23
C ARG A 317 -3.04 15.68 14.82
N LYS A 318 -2.33 16.57 15.50
CA LYS A 318 -2.91 17.82 16.04
C LYS A 318 -3.50 18.73 14.94
N ASP A 319 -2.95 18.66 13.73
CA ASP A 319 -3.38 19.43 12.56
C ASP A 319 -4.30 18.64 11.62
N SER A 320 -4.77 17.47 12.02
CA SER A 320 -5.67 16.66 11.20
C SER A 320 -7.00 17.35 10.97
N LYS A 321 -7.38 17.42 9.68
CA LYS A 321 -8.69 17.92 9.22
C LYS A 321 -9.32 16.86 8.34
N ALA A 322 -10.56 16.51 8.63
CA ALA A 322 -11.27 15.50 7.84
C ALA A 322 -11.47 15.97 6.39
N VAL A 323 -11.19 15.09 5.45
CA VAL A 323 -11.58 15.27 4.05
C VAL A 323 -13.08 15.02 3.94
N THR A 324 -13.82 16.02 3.49
CA THR A 324 -15.27 15.94 3.27
C THR A 324 -15.65 16.54 1.92
N PRO A 325 -16.87 16.30 1.41
CA PRO A 325 -17.33 16.95 0.20
C PRO A 325 -17.34 18.49 0.30
N ALA A 326 -17.56 19.03 1.51
CA ALA A 326 -17.63 20.47 1.75
C ALA A 326 -16.23 21.09 1.99
N ASP A 327 -15.28 20.30 2.52
CA ASP A 327 -13.90 20.71 2.74
C ASP A 327 -12.95 19.65 2.18
N PRO A 328 -12.67 19.69 0.87
CA PRO A 328 -11.75 18.74 0.25
C PRO A 328 -10.27 19.08 0.50
N ALA A 329 -9.94 20.19 1.15
CA ALA A 329 -8.55 20.56 1.48
C ALA A 329 -8.03 19.88 2.75
N GLY A 330 -8.80 18.96 3.35
CA GLY A 330 -8.40 18.18 4.51
C GLY A 330 -7.18 17.28 4.25
N ASN A 331 -6.63 16.75 5.33
CA ASN A 331 -5.45 15.86 5.31
C ASN A 331 -5.69 14.53 6.03
N TYR A 332 -6.96 14.18 6.30
CA TYR A 332 -7.32 12.95 6.98
C TYR A 332 -8.60 12.34 6.40
N VAL A 333 -8.52 11.11 5.93
CA VAL A 333 -9.62 10.37 5.31
C VAL A 333 -10.24 9.39 6.32
N ASN A 334 -11.53 9.54 6.59
CA ASN A 334 -12.31 8.57 7.35
C ASN A 334 -12.78 7.47 6.39
N TYR A 335 -12.03 6.37 6.32
CA TYR A 335 -12.36 5.27 5.40
C TYR A 335 -13.58 4.47 5.84
N GLY A 336 -13.94 4.50 7.13
CA GLY A 336 -14.90 3.57 7.72
C GLY A 336 -14.34 2.14 7.78
N VAL A 337 -15.15 1.15 8.10
CA VAL A 337 -14.73 -0.26 8.19
C VAL A 337 -14.54 -0.82 6.78
N ARG A 338 -13.40 -0.51 6.16
CA ARG A 338 -13.07 -0.83 4.76
C ARG A 338 -11.56 -0.99 4.59
N GLU A 339 -10.95 -1.98 5.23
CA GLU A 339 -9.49 -2.16 5.25
C GLU A 339 -8.91 -2.40 3.87
N PHE A 340 -9.58 -3.19 3.04
CA PHE A 340 -9.16 -3.48 1.68
C PHE A 340 -9.30 -2.23 0.79
N GLY A 341 -10.47 -1.61 0.79
CA GLY A 341 -10.72 -0.37 0.05
C GLY A 341 -9.76 0.75 0.47
N MET A 342 -9.53 0.94 1.77
CA MET A 342 -8.59 1.90 2.33
C MET A 342 -7.19 1.72 1.72
N THR A 343 -6.66 0.52 1.78
CA THR A 343 -5.29 0.24 1.30
C THR A 343 -5.20 0.37 -0.22
N ALA A 344 -6.19 -0.12 -0.96
CA ALA A 344 -6.23 0.02 -2.42
C ALA A 344 -6.42 1.47 -2.89
N ILE A 345 -7.18 2.28 -2.16
CA ILE A 345 -7.32 3.74 -2.40
C ILE A 345 -5.99 4.44 -2.14
N MET A 346 -5.28 4.11 -1.07
CA MET A 346 -3.93 4.65 -0.81
C MET A 346 -2.97 4.32 -1.96
N ASN A 347 -3.02 3.10 -2.51
CA ASN A 347 -2.25 2.74 -3.70
C ASN A 347 -2.58 3.69 -4.86
N GLY A 348 -3.85 3.97 -5.11
CA GLY A 348 -4.29 4.91 -6.15
C GLY A 348 -3.79 6.34 -5.94
N MET A 349 -3.81 6.83 -4.69
CA MET A 349 -3.29 8.16 -4.36
C MET A 349 -1.77 8.26 -4.64
N THR A 350 -1.02 7.22 -4.30
CA THR A 350 0.42 7.19 -4.55
C THR A 350 0.76 7.04 -6.03
N LEU A 351 -0.02 6.21 -6.77
CA LEU A 351 0.10 6.05 -8.22
C LEU A 351 -0.15 7.37 -8.98
N HIS A 352 -1.11 8.16 -8.51
CA HIS A 352 -1.37 9.51 -9.05
C HIS A 352 -0.19 10.47 -8.81
N GLY A 353 0.44 10.35 -7.65
CA GLY A 353 1.50 11.28 -7.22
C GLY A 353 0.97 12.47 -6.41
N GLY A 354 1.90 13.22 -5.83
CA GLY A 354 1.61 14.40 -5.00
C GLY A 354 1.26 14.11 -3.54
N PHE A 355 1.08 12.84 -3.15
CA PHE A 355 0.75 12.42 -1.79
C PHE A 355 1.59 11.25 -1.28
N ARG A 356 1.75 11.21 0.05
CA ARG A 356 2.29 10.11 0.86
C ARG A 356 1.22 9.66 1.84
N PRO A 357 0.33 8.73 1.46
CA PRO A 357 -0.75 8.31 2.33
C PRO A 357 -0.28 7.35 3.42
N TYR A 358 -0.90 7.47 4.60
CA TYR A 358 -0.82 6.46 5.65
C TYR A 358 -2.20 6.21 6.24
N ALA A 359 -2.47 4.98 6.65
CA ALA A 359 -3.71 4.68 7.34
C ALA A 359 -3.58 3.51 8.31
N GLY A 360 -4.49 3.48 9.29
CA GLY A 360 -4.47 2.54 10.39
C GLY A 360 -5.65 1.59 10.45
N THR A 361 -5.34 0.40 10.95
CA THR A 361 -6.30 -0.59 11.46
C THR A 361 -5.59 -1.45 12.52
N PHE A 362 -6.26 -2.43 13.13
CA PHE A 362 -5.58 -3.43 13.96
C PHE A 362 -4.80 -4.40 13.08
N LEU A 363 -3.68 -4.91 13.59
CA LEU A 363 -2.81 -5.80 12.83
C LEU A 363 -3.55 -7.05 12.32
N VAL A 364 -4.42 -7.64 13.13
CA VAL A 364 -5.20 -8.82 12.73
C VAL A 364 -6.06 -8.55 11.50
N PHE A 365 -6.55 -7.32 11.32
CA PHE A 365 -7.37 -6.93 10.17
C PHE A 365 -6.55 -6.58 8.92
N SER A 366 -5.21 -6.66 8.99
CA SER A 366 -4.37 -6.63 7.79
C SER A 366 -4.70 -7.76 6.82
N ASP A 367 -5.30 -8.85 7.29
CA ASP A 367 -5.78 -9.95 6.46
C ASP A 367 -6.84 -9.51 5.45
N TYR A 368 -7.75 -8.61 5.83
CA TYR A 368 -8.71 -8.03 4.88
C TYR A 368 -8.02 -7.20 3.79
N ALA A 369 -6.90 -6.53 4.11
CA ALA A 369 -6.17 -5.65 3.20
C ALA A 369 -5.03 -6.36 2.44
N ARG A 370 -4.77 -7.64 2.72
CA ARG A 370 -3.56 -8.36 2.27
C ARG A 370 -3.28 -8.22 0.77
N ASN A 371 -4.30 -8.34 -0.06
CA ASN A 371 -4.14 -8.24 -1.52
C ASN A 371 -3.69 -6.84 -1.97
N ALA A 372 -4.21 -5.77 -1.34
CA ALA A 372 -3.80 -4.40 -1.66
C ALA A 372 -2.37 -4.10 -1.18
N VAL A 373 -1.97 -4.63 -0.02
CA VAL A 373 -0.57 -4.55 0.46
C VAL A 373 0.37 -5.22 -0.52
N ARG A 374 0.00 -6.42 -1.00
CA ARG A 374 0.78 -7.15 -2.01
C ARG A 374 0.91 -6.35 -3.31
N LEU A 375 -0.16 -5.70 -3.79
CA LEU A 375 -0.10 -4.85 -4.98
C LEU A 375 0.73 -3.58 -4.75
N ALA A 376 0.66 -2.96 -3.58
CA ALA A 376 1.55 -1.85 -3.23
C ALA A 376 3.02 -2.24 -3.37
N ALA A 377 3.38 -3.40 -2.84
CA ALA A 377 4.74 -3.95 -2.93
C ALA A 377 5.17 -4.26 -4.36
N LEU A 378 4.29 -4.90 -5.15
CA LEU A 378 4.52 -5.24 -6.55
C LEU A 378 4.70 -4.00 -7.43
N MET A 379 3.85 -2.98 -7.23
CA MET A 379 3.91 -1.70 -7.95
C MET A 379 4.96 -0.74 -7.39
N LYS A 380 5.67 -1.11 -6.32
CA LYS A 380 6.67 -0.28 -5.64
C LYS A 380 6.09 1.06 -5.17
N GLN A 381 4.96 1.01 -4.45
CA GLN A 381 4.29 2.20 -3.93
C GLN A 381 4.63 2.43 -2.46
N GLY A 382 5.11 3.64 -2.13
CA GLY A 382 5.42 4.05 -0.77
C GLY A 382 4.17 4.46 0.00
N ILE A 383 3.56 3.53 0.72
CA ILE A 383 2.43 3.79 1.63
C ILE A 383 2.77 3.39 3.06
N GLY A 384 2.24 4.13 4.04
CA GLY A 384 2.38 3.83 5.47
C GLY A 384 1.19 3.03 5.99
N LEU A 385 1.45 1.83 6.50
CA LEU A 385 0.42 0.94 7.08
C LEU A 385 0.59 0.94 8.61
N VAL A 386 -0.33 1.56 9.34
CA VAL A 386 -0.28 1.67 10.79
C VAL A 386 -1.11 0.54 11.40
N TYR A 387 -0.45 -0.55 11.75
CA TYR A 387 -1.05 -1.76 12.30
C TYR A 387 -0.83 -1.83 13.81
N THR A 388 -1.85 -1.47 14.60
CA THR A 388 -1.77 -1.50 16.06
C THR A 388 -2.33 -2.78 16.64
N HIS A 389 -2.19 -2.97 17.98
CA HIS A 389 -2.61 -4.19 18.67
C HIS A 389 -1.83 -5.41 18.13
N ASP A 390 -0.51 -5.31 18.27
CA ASP A 390 0.53 -6.10 17.59
C ASP A 390 0.60 -7.58 17.97
N SER A 391 0.05 -7.98 19.12
CA SER A 391 0.25 -9.31 19.69
C SER A 391 -0.81 -9.66 20.73
N ILE A 392 -0.64 -10.78 21.44
CA ILE A 392 -1.41 -11.15 22.63
C ILE A 392 -1.40 -10.05 23.71
N GLY A 393 -0.44 -9.13 23.63
CA GLY A 393 -0.31 -7.99 24.54
C GLY A 393 -1.47 -7.00 24.50
N LEU A 394 -2.35 -7.09 23.52
CA LEU A 394 -3.60 -6.30 23.49
C LEU A 394 -4.59 -6.74 24.59
N GLY A 395 -4.57 -7.99 25.04
CA GLY A 395 -5.28 -8.45 26.23
C GLY A 395 -6.64 -9.06 25.99
N GLU A 396 -7.67 -8.50 26.63
CA GLU A 396 -8.98 -9.13 26.85
C GLU A 396 -9.82 -9.35 25.59
N ASP A 397 -9.55 -8.65 24.50
CA ASP A 397 -10.29 -8.81 23.23
C ASP A 397 -10.18 -10.23 22.65
N GLY A 398 -9.14 -10.97 23.06
CA GLY A 398 -9.02 -12.40 22.81
C GLY A 398 -8.55 -12.77 21.40
N PRO A 399 -8.66 -14.08 21.05
CA PRO A 399 -8.03 -14.67 19.84
C PRO A 399 -8.45 -14.04 18.53
N THR A 400 -9.67 -13.52 18.41
CA THR A 400 -10.16 -12.88 17.18
C THR A 400 -9.46 -11.55 16.86
N HIS A 401 -8.78 -10.95 17.84
CA HIS A 401 -8.09 -9.67 17.72
C HIS A 401 -6.58 -9.80 17.95
N GLN A 402 -6.10 -10.94 18.43
CA GLN A 402 -4.70 -11.21 18.75
C GLN A 402 -3.96 -11.79 17.54
N PRO A 403 -3.08 -11.03 16.87
CA PRO A 403 -2.27 -11.56 15.79
C PRO A 403 -1.22 -12.52 16.33
N VAL A 404 -0.95 -13.59 15.58
CA VAL A 404 0.08 -14.60 15.84
C VAL A 404 1.01 -14.72 14.63
N GLU A 405 0.44 -15.11 13.48
CA GLU A 405 1.17 -15.33 12.22
C GLU A 405 1.36 -14.06 11.38
N HIS A 406 0.62 -13.00 11.68
CA HIS A 406 0.49 -11.80 10.83
C HIS A 406 1.85 -11.11 10.57
N VAL A 407 2.67 -10.91 11.61
CA VAL A 407 3.99 -10.28 11.47
C VAL A 407 4.88 -11.12 10.55
N ALA A 408 4.96 -12.42 10.79
CA ALA A 408 5.75 -13.35 9.98
C ALA A 408 5.24 -13.37 8.53
N SER A 409 3.92 -13.40 8.34
CA SER A 409 3.31 -13.44 7.01
C SER A 409 3.51 -12.15 6.22
N LEU A 410 3.53 -10.99 6.86
CA LEU A 410 3.87 -9.71 6.22
C LEU A 410 5.34 -9.69 5.79
N ARG A 411 6.26 -10.17 6.65
CA ARG A 411 7.70 -10.31 6.35
C ARG A 411 7.99 -11.29 5.19
N LEU A 412 7.07 -12.20 4.85
CA LEU A 412 7.19 -13.08 3.69
C LEU A 412 6.86 -12.39 2.36
N MET A 413 6.19 -11.23 2.38
CA MET A 413 5.89 -10.51 1.14
C MET A 413 7.14 -9.80 0.62
N PRO A 414 7.56 -10.07 -0.64
CA PRO A 414 8.66 -9.31 -1.23
C PRO A 414 8.36 -7.81 -1.22
N ASN A 415 9.38 -7.00 -0.92
CA ASN A 415 9.32 -5.55 -0.95
C ASN A 415 8.36 -4.91 0.07
N VAL A 416 8.01 -5.58 1.16
CA VAL A 416 7.34 -4.99 2.32
C VAL A 416 8.35 -4.83 3.45
N ASP A 417 8.47 -3.65 4.05
CA ASP A 417 9.23 -3.46 5.29
C ASP A 417 8.29 -3.51 6.48
N VAL A 418 8.64 -4.33 7.47
CA VAL A 418 7.83 -4.51 8.68
C VAL A 418 8.61 -4.00 9.88
N TRP A 419 8.21 -2.86 10.41
CA TRP A 419 8.79 -2.23 11.59
C TRP A 419 7.98 -2.54 12.83
N ARG A 420 8.56 -3.25 13.77
CA ARG A 420 7.97 -3.55 15.09
C ARG A 420 8.85 -2.93 16.19
N PRO A 421 8.66 -1.63 16.47
CA PRO A 421 9.52 -0.88 17.39
C PRO A 421 9.27 -1.25 18.85
N CYS A 422 10.32 -1.19 19.67
CA CYS A 422 10.27 -1.52 21.09
C CYS A 422 9.95 -0.33 22.01
N ASP A 423 10.02 0.90 21.49
CA ASP A 423 9.78 2.13 22.25
C ASP A 423 9.59 3.34 21.33
N ALA A 424 9.53 4.54 21.92
CA ALA A 424 9.29 5.78 21.18
C ALA A 424 10.44 6.14 20.25
N ALA A 425 11.68 5.86 20.60
CA ALA A 425 12.84 6.17 19.75
C ALA A 425 12.83 5.32 18.47
N GLU A 426 12.62 4.01 18.58
CA GLU A 426 12.48 3.14 17.40
C GLU A 426 11.22 3.44 16.61
N THR A 427 10.12 3.89 17.25
CA THR A 427 8.89 4.29 16.55
C THR A 427 9.12 5.54 15.69
N ALA A 428 9.89 6.51 16.19
CA ALA A 428 10.27 7.67 15.41
C ALA A 428 11.17 7.28 14.22
N ALA A 429 12.13 6.38 14.41
CA ALA A 429 12.96 5.85 13.34
C ALA A 429 12.13 5.09 12.28
N ALA A 430 11.13 4.33 12.70
CA ALA A 430 10.20 3.64 11.80
C ALA A 430 9.38 4.62 10.95
N TRP A 431 8.90 5.73 11.52
CA TRP A 431 8.20 6.78 10.77
C TRP A 431 9.12 7.51 9.79
N VAL A 432 10.34 7.85 10.21
CA VAL A 432 11.34 8.43 9.29
C VAL A 432 11.56 7.50 8.10
N SER A 433 11.80 6.21 8.35
CA SER A 433 11.97 5.21 7.30
C SER A 433 10.74 5.09 6.40
N THR A 434 9.52 5.18 6.96
CA THR A 434 8.26 5.15 6.20
C THR A 434 8.15 6.33 5.23
N VAL A 435 8.49 7.54 5.68
CA VAL A 435 8.45 8.74 4.85
C VAL A 435 9.52 8.74 3.77
N GLU A 436 10.73 8.28 4.08
CA GLU A 436 11.84 8.22 3.13
C GLU A 436 11.67 7.12 2.08
N ARG A 437 10.91 6.07 2.38
CA ARG A 437 10.71 4.96 1.48
C ARG A 437 9.66 5.24 0.42
N ALA A 438 10.09 5.37 -0.83
CA ALA A 438 9.22 5.65 -1.97
C ALA A 438 8.88 4.41 -2.82
N ASP A 439 9.64 3.30 -2.67
CA ASP A 439 9.64 2.14 -3.57
C ASP A 439 8.98 0.87 -2.98
N GLY A 440 8.22 1.04 -1.91
CA GLY A 440 7.47 -0.07 -1.31
C GLY A 440 6.72 0.33 -0.04
N PRO A 441 5.72 -0.46 0.36
CA PRO A 441 4.94 -0.21 1.57
C PRO A 441 5.76 -0.48 2.84
N THR A 442 5.47 0.28 3.87
CA THR A 442 6.02 0.10 5.22
C THR A 442 4.90 -0.18 6.21
N ALA A 443 4.95 -1.32 6.87
CA ALA A 443 4.03 -1.70 7.94
C ALA A 443 4.64 -1.36 9.31
N LEU A 444 3.98 -0.50 10.06
CA LEU A 444 4.31 -0.12 11.44
C LEU A 444 3.47 -0.97 12.39
N VAL A 445 4.08 -1.93 13.03
CA VAL A 445 3.44 -2.90 13.94
C VAL A 445 3.60 -2.42 15.37
N LEU A 446 2.49 -1.92 15.97
CA LEU A 446 2.52 -1.08 17.16
C LEU A 446 1.71 -1.69 18.32
N THR A 447 2.24 -1.57 19.54
CA THR A 447 1.62 -2.13 20.75
C THR A 447 0.41 -1.33 21.24
N ARG A 448 -0.53 -2.00 21.88
CA ARG A 448 -1.57 -1.39 22.73
C ARG A 448 -1.03 -1.08 24.14
N GLN A 449 -0.25 -1.99 24.71
CA GLN A 449 0.35 -1.86 26.02
C GLN A 449 1.56 -0.92 26.02
N ALA A 450 1.84 -0.30 27.16
CA ALA A 450 3.01 0.54 27.36
C ALA A 450 4.29 -0.29 27.41
N LEU A 451 5.35 0.24 26.79
CA LEU A 451 6.69 -0.35 26.79
C LEU A 451 7.69 0.63 27.41
N PRO A 452 8.70 0.15 28.17
CA PRO A 452 9.72 1.01 28.74
C PRO A 452 10.69 1.52 27.68
N GLN A 453 11.08 2.79 27.79
CA GLN A 453 12.11 3.38 26.95
C GLN A 453 13.46 2.70 27.23
N GLN A 454 14.19 2.35 26.17
CA GLN A 454 15.52 1.75 26.28
C GLN A 454 16.60 2.85 26.13
N PRO A 455 17.62 2.89 27.02
CA PRO A 455 18.72 3.84 26.87
C PRO A 455 19.57 3.50 25.65
N ARG A 456 20.01 4.53 24.91
CA ARG A 456 20.85 4.40 23.71
C ARG A 456 21.93 5.47 23.67
N SER A 457 23.11 5.11 23.19
CA SER A 457 24.11 6.07 22.74
C SER A 457 23.71 6.74 21.42
N ALA A 458 24.39 7.80 21.03
CA ALA A 458 24.15 8.47 19.74
C ALA A 458 24.38 7.53 18.55
N ASP A 459 25.41 6.67 18.61
CA ASP A 459 25.68 5.68 17.56
C ASP A 459 24.56 4.63 17.46
N GLN A 460 24.00 4.22 18.58
CA GLN A 460 22.85 3.29 18.60
C GLN A 460 21.59 3.95 18.05
N GLN A 461 21.37 5.23 18.37
CA GLN A 461 20.25 5.99 17.77
C GLN A 461 20.37 6.05 16.25
N ALA A 462 21.56 6.36 15.74
CA ALA A 462 21.81 6.35 14.29
C ALA A 462 21.64 4.96 13.66
N ALA A 463 21.98 3.90 14.40
CA ALA A 463 21.89 2.52 13.94
C ALA A 463 20.45 1.97 13.89
N MET A 464 19.49 2.56 14.60
CA MET A 464 18.07 2.13 14.55
C MET A 464 17.52 2.07 13.11
N LEU A 465 17.89 3.05 12.28
CA LEU A 465 17.46 3.14 10.87
C LEU A 465 17.97 1.99 10.00
N ARG A 466 18.94 1.22 10.48
CA ARG A 466 19.47 0.03 9.80
C ARG A 466 18.64 -1.23 10.01
N GLY A 467 17.57 -1.15 10.81
CA GLY A 467 16.62 -2.24 11.03
C GLY A 467 17.02 -3.31 12.04
N GLY A 468 18.29 -3.36 12.43
CA GLY A 468 18.82 -4.24 13.49
C GLY A 468 20.16 -3.71 13.99
N TYR A 469 20.35 -3.69 15.31
CA TYR A 469 21.56 -3.14 15.92
C TYR A 469 21.80 -3.73 17.32
N THR A 470 23.05 -3.65 17.78
CA THR A 470 23.40 -4.05 19.15
C THR A 470 22.91 -3.00 20.14
N LEU A 471 21.87 -3.35 20.91
CA LEU A 471 21.27 -2.47 21.93
C LEU A 471 22.03 -2.58 23.26
N LEU A 472 22.38 -3.79 23.70
CA LEU A 472 23.22 -4.04 24.89
C LEU A 472 24.37 -4.97 24.49
N ASP A 473 25.59 -4.54 24.73
CA ASP A 473 26.77 -5.38 24.48
C ASP A 473 27.38 -5.91 25.79
N CYS A 474 28.27 -6.86 25.65
CA CYS A 474 29.05 -7.44 26.73
C CYS A 474 30.54 -7.20 26.51
N ALA A 475 31.36 -7.42 27.54
CA ALA A 475 32.81 -7.34 27.43
C ALA A 475 33.38 -8.51 26.60
N GLY A 476 34.05 -8.21 25.51
CA GLY A 476 34.66 -9.21 24.62
C GLY A 476 33.66 -9.92 23.69
N VAL A 477 33.99 -11.13 23.25
CA VAL A 477 33.16 -11.92 22.36
C VAL A 477 31.97 -12.48 23.13
N PRO A 478 30.70 -12.27 22.66
CA PRO A 478 29.54 -12.82 23.34
C PRO A 478 29.51 -14.35 23.30
N GLU A 479 29.08 -14.97 24.39
CA GLU A 479 28.81 -16.42 24.49
C GLU A 479 27.44 -16.74 23.88
N ALA A 480 26.49 -15.80 24.00
CA ALA A 480 25.16 -15.90 23.38
C ALA A 480 24.67 -14.52 22.91
N ILE A 481 23.78 -14.54 21.93
CA ILE A 481 23.10 -13.33 21.42
C ILE A 481 21.58 -13.53 21.56
N LEU A 482 20.93 -12.56 22.22
CA LEU A 482 19.47 -12.45 22.23
C LEU A 482 19.02 -11.51 21.10
N VAL A 483 18.14 -11.98 20.25
CA VAL A 483 17.53 -11.20 19.18
C VAL A 483 16.06 -10.96 19.55
N ALA A 484 15.67 -9.71 19.71
CA ALA A 484 14.30 -9.37 20.10
C ALA A 484 13.76 -8.23 19.25
N THR A 485 12.44 -8.12 19.20
CA THR A 485 11.73 -7.05 18.50
C THR A 485 10.48 -6.64 19.30
N GLY A 486 10.04 -5.40 19.14
CA GLY A 486 8.84 -4.91 19.79
C GLY A 486 8.86 -5.06 21.32
N SER A 487 7.76 -5.52 21.87
CA SER A 487 7.56 -5.63 23.33
C SER A 487 8.56 -6.58 24.03
N GLU A 488 9.17 -7.51 23.32
CA GLU A 488 10.06 -8.51 23.89
C GLU A 488 11.49 -8.02 24.09
N VAL A 489 11.85 -6.85 23.53
CA VAL A 489 13.20 -6.26 23.70
C VAL A 489 13.51 -5.98 25.18
N ALA A 490 12.54 -5.47 25.93
CA ALA A 490 12.73 -5.19 27.35
C ALA A 490 13.04 -6.47 28.15
N LEU A 491 12.37 -7.58 27.86
CA LEU A 491 12.64 -8.89 28.47
C LEU A 491 14.06 -9.37 28.16
N ALA A 492 14.49 -9.23 26.91
CA ALA A 492 15.84 -9.62 26.49
C ALA A 492 16.92 -8.78 27.20
N VAL A 493 16.70 -7.47 27.35
CA VAL A 493 17.63 -6.57 28.05
C VAL A 493 17.73 -6.93 29.53
N GLU A 494 16.61 -7.21 30.19
CA GLU A 494 16.57 -7.63 31.60
C GLU A 494 17.37 -8.92 31.83
N VAL A 495 17.11 -9.96 31.02
CA VAL A 495 17.81 -11.25 31.10
C VAL A 495 19.30 -11.11 30.82
N ALA A 496 19.69 -10.35 29.81
CA ALA A 496 21.10 -10.14 29.49
C ALA A 496 21.83 -9.39 30.62
N LYS A 497 21.20 -8.37 31.22
CA LYS A 497 21.80 -7.67 32.39
C LYS A 497 21.99 -8.62 33.58
N ALA A 498 21.00 -9.47 33.87
CA ALA A 498 21.11 -10.44 34.97
C ALA A 498 22.22 -11.46 34.72
N LEU A 499 22.33 -12.01 33.52
CA LEU A 499 23.37 -12.98 33.16
C LEU A 499 24.76 -12.35 33.09
N ASN A 500 24.88 -11.13 32.56
CA ASN A 500 26.15 -10.39 32.53
C ASN A 500 26.63 -10.05 33.95
N GLY A 501 25.70 -9.72 34.87
CA GLY A 501 26.01 -9.54 36.30
C GLY A 501 26.52 -10.82 37.00
N GLN A 502 26.22 -12.00 36.44
CA GLN A 502 26.71 -13.31 36.90
C GLN A 502 28.00 -13.74 36.17
N GLY A 503 28.63 -12.85 35.38
CA GLY A 503 29.86 -13.12 34.68
C GLY A 503 29.72 -13.81 33.32
N ARG A 504 28.50 -13.97 32.80
CA ARG A 504 28.27 -14.44 31.42
C ARG A 504 28.45 -13.29 30.44
N ARG A 505 28.56 -13.59 29.16
CA ARG A 505 28.70 -12.59 28.09
C ARG A 505 27.54 -12.72 27.10
N VAL A 506 26.49 -11.95 27.35
CA VAL A 506 25.24 -11.97 26.55
C VAL A 506 25.04 -10.62 25.90
N ARG A 507 24.95 -10.62 24.58
CA ARG A 507 24.59 -9.46 23.75
C ARG A 507 23.09 -9.43 23.50
N VAL A 508 22.48 -8.23 23.44
CA VAL A 508 21.11 -8.02 22.96
C VAL A 508 21.15 -7.26 21.64
N VAL A 509 20.51 -7.80 20.63
CA VAL A 509 20.22 -7.16 19.36
C VAL A 509 18.75 -6.80 19.31
N SER A 510 18.43 -5.51 19.20
CA SER A 510 17.10 -5.06 18.81
C SER A 510 16.98 -5.13 17.30
N MET A 511 15.90 -5.76 16.82
CA MET A 511 15.64 -6.01 15.40
C MET A 511 14.28 -5.43 14.99
N PRO A 512 14.12 -4.09 15.00
CA PRO A 512 12.84 -3.45 14.67
C PRO A 512 12.37 -3.72 13.24
N CYS A 513 13.28 -3.94 12.27
CA CYS A 513 12.91 -4.25 10.89
C CYS A 513 13.92 -5.23 10.27
N VAL A 514 13.51 -6.47 10.12
CA VAL A 514 14.34 -7.55 9.57
C VAL A 514 14.77 -7.26 8.12
N GLU A 515 13.86 -6.74 7.31
CA GLU A 515 14.09 -6.46 5.89
C GLU A 515 15.14 -5.35 5.70
N ALA A 516 15.08 -4.30 6.52
CA ALA A 516 16.07 -3.22 6.50
C ALA A 516 17.44 -3.71 6.96
N PHE A 517 17.49 -4.59 7.97
CA PHE A 517 18.74 -5.22 8.43
C PHE A 517 19.34 -6.14 7.36
N ASP A 518 18.54 -6.96 6.70
CA ASP A 518 19.00 -7.90 5.68
C ASP A 518 19.61 -7.18 4.46
N ARG A 519 19.15 -5.96 4.16
CA ARG A 519 19.72 -5.11 3.10
C ARG A 519 21.05 -4.45 3.49
N GLN A 520 21.49 -4.53 4.75
CA GLN A 520 22.77 -3.96 5.17
C GLN A 520 23.96 -4.71 4.58
N THR A 521 25.12 -4.07 4.57
CA THR A 521 26.37 -4.70 4.13
C THR A 521 26.70 -5.94 4.96
N ALA A 522 27.39 -6.91 4.37
CA ALA A 522 27.81 -8.11 5.07
C ALA A 522 28.65 -7.79 6.32
N ALA A 523 29.52 -6.76 6.23
CA ALA A 523 30.33 -6.31 7.35
C ALA A 523 29.49 -5.78 8.53
N TYR A 524 28.42 -5.03 8.25
CA TYR A 524 27.51 -4.55 9.29
C TYR A 524 26.74 -5.70 9.94
N ARG A 525 26.18 -6.59 9.13
CA ARG A 525 25.45 -7.76 9.64
C ARG A 525 26.33 -8.66 10.49
N GLU A 526 27.59 -8.85 10.08
CA GLU A 526 28.58 -9.61 10.83
C GLU A 526 28.95 -8.92 12.16
N ALA A 527 29.06 -7.61 12.19
CA ALA A 527 29.31 -6.85 13.43
C ALA A 527 28.18 -7.00 14.46
N VAL A 528 26.91 -7.04 13.99
CA VAL A 528 25.71 -7.17 14.84
C VAL A 528 25.46 -8.62 15.23
N LEU A 529 25.51 -9.54 14.27
CA LEU A 529 25.27 -10.98 14.42
C LEU A 529 26.47 -11.80 13.91
N PRO A 530 27.60 -11.82 14.64
CA PRO A 530 28.80 -12.55 14.23
C PRO A 530 28.51 -14.02 13.93
N ALA A 531 28.92 -14.52 12.76
CA ALA A 531 28.69 -15.90 12.34
C ALA A 531 29.32 -16.93 13.30
N ALA A 532 30.43 -16.57 13.93
CA ALA A 532 31.10 -17.40 14.91
C ALA A 532 30.29 -17.63 16.22
N VAL A 533 29.29 -16.77 16.51
CA VAL A 533 28.41 -16.91 17.66
C VAL A 533 27.12 -17.59 17.24
N THR A 534 27.08 -18.91 17.37
CA THR A 534 25.95 -19.76 16.95
C THR A 534 24.88 -19.92 18.03
N ARG A 535 25.21 -19.66 19.28
CA ARG A 535 24.25 -19.67 20.39
C ARG A 535 23.40 -18.41 20.37
N ARG A 536 22.29 -18.47 19.65
CA ARG A 536 21.37 -17.35 19.49
C ARG A 536 19.99 -17.73 19.97
N VAL A 537 19.32 -16.82 20.66
CA VAL A 537 17.92 -16.97 21.06
C VAL A 537 17.13 -15.81 20.50
N ALA A 538 16.10 -16.10 19.68
CA ALA A 538 15.13 -15.09 19.27
C ALA A 538 13.90 -15.14 20.18
N ILE A 539 13.31 -13.97 20.44
CA ILE A 539 12.04 -13.86 21.17
C ILE A 539 11.11 -12.83 20.49
N GLU A 540 9.90 -13.28 20.18
CA GLU A 540 8.83 -12.45 19.61
C GLU A 540 7.47 -13.02 20.01
N ALA A 541 6.52 -12.17 20.43
CA ALA A 541 5.12 -12.56 20.64
C ALA A 541 4.40 -12.75 19.31
N GLY A 542 4.79 -13.79 18.58
CA GLY A 542 4.31 -14.19 17.28
C GLY A 542 4.88 -15.53 16.86
N SER A 543 4.57 -15.98 15.64
CA SER A 543 5.00 -17.27 15.10
C SER A 543 6.52 -17.41 15.03
N THR A 544 7.01 -18.60 15.44
CA THR A 544 8.45 -18.88 15.57
C THR A 544 9.17 -19.08 14.25
N GLY A 545 8.45 -19.46 13.18
CA GLY A 545 9.01 -20.01 11.95
C GLY A 545 10.06 -19.11 11.26
N LEU A 546 9.84 -17.80 11.21
CA LEU A 546 10.73 -16.87 10.51
C LEU A 546 12.11 -16.72 11.18
N TRP A 547 12.17 -16.79 12.52
CA TRP A 547 13.38 -16.50 13.27
C TRP A 547 14.49 -17.52 13.10
N TRP A 548 14.18 -18.75 12.67
CA TRP A 548 15.18 -19.80 12.44
C TRP A 548 16.26 -19.39 11.43
N ARG A 549 15.94 -18.51 10.47
CA ARG A 549 16.93 -17.97 9.52
C ARG A 549 18.02 -17.11 10.18
N HIS A 550 17.74 -16.52 11.35
CA HIS A 550 18.67 -15.65 12.08
C HIS A 550 19.38 -16.37 13.23
N VAL A 551 18.72 -17.34 13.86
CA VAL A 551 19.29 -18.09 14.98
C VAL A 551 20.00 -19.37 14.55
N GLY A 552 19.66 -19.92 13.39
CA GLY A 552 20.24 -21.17 12.87
C GLY A 552 19.78 -22.40 13.67
N THR A 553 20.27 -23.58 13.27
CA THR A 553 19.85 -24.88 13.85
C THR A 553 20.33 -25.12 15.28
N GLN A 554 21.37 -24.41 15.72
CA GLN A 554 21.89 -24.48 17.09
C GLN A 554 21.20 -23.46 18.03
N GLY A 555 20.41 -22.55 17.50
CA GLY A 555 19.70 -21.53 18.27
C GLY A 555 18.42 -22.04 18.91
N ARG A 556 17.70 -21.11 19.54
CA ARG A 556 16.37 -21.32 20.11
C ARG A 556 15.45 -20.17 19.72
N VAL A 557 14.15 -20.43 19.62
CA VAL A 557 13.13 -19.40 19.37
C VAL A 557 12.05 -19.52 20.44
N LEU A 558 11.78 -18.43 21.13
CA LEU A 558 10.59 -18.30 21.99
C LEU A 558 9.56 -17.46 21.24
N GLY A 559 8.39 -18.03 21.04
CA GLY A 559 7.27 -17.41 20.33
C GLY A 559 5.96 -18.11 20.62
N ILE A 560 4.97 -17.88 19.76
CA ILE A 560 3.62 -18.41 19.90
C ILE A 560 3.22 -19.05 18.58
N ASP A 561 2.99 -20.38 18.58
CA ASP A 561 2.56 -21.15 17.40
C ASP A 561 1.14 -21.70 17.57
N GLN A 562 0.31 -21.04 18.36
CA GLN A 562 -1.09 -21.33 18.58
C GLN A 562 -1.88 -20.04 18.77
N PHE A 563 -3.20 -20.08 18.58
CA PHE A 563 -4.03 -18.90 18.79
C PHE A 563 -3.96 -18.41 20.23
N GLY A 564 -4.17 -17.10 20.40
CA GLY A 564 -4.20 -16.45 21.69
C GLY A 564 -5.39 -16.87 22.57
N ALA A 565 -5.57 -16.18 23.68
CA ALA A 565 -6.64 -16.42 24.64
C ALA A 565 -7.16 -15.08 25.22
N SER A 566 -8.40 -15.07 25.71
CA SER A 566 -8.93 -13.89 26.43
C SER A 566 -8.36 -13.83 27.83
N GLY A 567 -7.77 -12.68 28.20
CA GLY A 567 -7.19 -12.48 29.50
C GLY A 567 -6.41 -11.17 29.59
N LYS A 568 -5.91 -10.84 30.79
CA LYS A 568 -5.04 -9.68 30.96
C LYS A 568 -3.68 -9.93 30.26
N ALA A 569 -3.12 -8.92 29.62
CA ALA A 569 -1.86 -9.03 28.89
C ALA A 569 -0.75 -9.77 29.68
N GLY A 570 -0.49 -9.38 30.93
CA GLY A 570 0.55 -10.04 31.75
C GLY A 570 0.26 -11.51 32.06
N ASP A 571 -1.01 -11.92 32.17
CA ASP A 571 -1.38 -13.31 32.36
C ASP A 571 -1.15 -14.12 31.09
N LEU A 572 -1.44 -13.52 29.94
CA LEU A 572 -1.22 -14.13 28.62
C LEU A 572 0.28 -14.33 28.35
N PHE A 573 1.12 -13.33 28.62
CA PHE A 573 2.58 -13.49 28.48
C PHE A 573 3.10 -14.62 29.34
N ARG A 574 2.63 -14.76 30.61
CA ARG A 574 2.95 -15.90 31.47
C ARG A 574 2.45 -17.24 30.93
N HIS A 575 1.18 -17.28 30.48
CA HIS A 575 0.54 -18.48 29.94
C HIS A 575 1.29 -19.03 28.72
N PHE A 576 1.72 -18.15 27.82
CA PHE A 576 2.48 -18.54 26.62
C PHE A 576 4.00 -18.63 26.86
N GLY A 577 4.46 -18.42 28.07
CA GLY A 577 5.87 -18.58 28.43
C GLY A 577 6.81 -17.50 27.92
N LEU A 578 6.29 -16.34 27.53
CA LEU A 578 7.09 -15.18 27.14
C LEU A 578 7.44 -14.35 28.38
N THR A 579 8.30 -14.92 29.24
CA THR A 579 8.72 -14.33 30.52
C THR A 579 10.23 -14.29 30.65
N THR A 580 10.73 -13.43 31.54
CA THR A 580 12.16 -13.31 31.86
C THR A 580 12.72 -14.62 32.37
N GLU A 581 11.98 -15.36 33.22
CA GLU A 581 12.41 -16.62 33.78
C GLU A 581 12.58 -17.69 32.71
N ASN A 582 11.62 -17.82 31.78
CA ASN A 582 11.69 -18.78 30.70
C ASN A 582 12.79 -18.45 29.70
N LEU A 583 12.94 -17.16 29.33
CA LEU A 583 14.02 -16.70 28.46
C LEU A 583 15.38 -16.95 29.11
N GLN A 584 15.56 -16.61 30.39
CA GLN A 584 16.81 -16.85 31.12
C GLN A 584 17.14 -18.36 31.16
N ARG A 585 16.18 -19.21 31.48
CA ARG A 585 16.35 -20.67 31.48
C ARG A 585 16.80 -21.15 30.10
N THR A 586 16.12 -20.73 29.03
CA THR A 586 16.47 -21.12 27.66
C THR A 586 17.90 -20.71 27.28
N VAL A 587 18.33 -19.52 27.67
CA VAL A 587 19.73 -19.06 27.45
C VAL A 587 20.70 -19.91 28.22
N VAL A 588 20.45 -20.17 29.49
CA VAL A 588 21.36 -20.98 30.35
C VAL A 588 21.47 -22.41 29.82
N GLU A 589 20.37 -23.04 29.44
CA GLU A 589 20.36 -24.37 28.81
C GLU A 589 21.20 -24.38 27.54
N LEU A 590 21.04 -23.35 26.68
CA LEU A 590 21.79 -23.22 25.42
C LEU A 590 23.30 -22.98 25.69
N LEU A 591 23.65 -22.27 26.75
CA LEU A 591 25.04 -22.02 27.11
C LEU A 591 25.74 -23.26 27.67
N ASN A 592 25.00 -24.20 28.23
CA ASN A 592 25.49 -25.43 28.82
C ASN A 592 25.46 -26.64 27.86
N SER A 593 24.81 -26.50 26.69
CA SER A 593 24.80 -27.48 25.59
C SER A 593 25.99 -27.26 24.65
#